data_fe565ed67de03ef2d8ea087e2d9c8a91
#
_entry.id   fe565ed67de03ef2d8ea087e2d9c8a91
#
_cell.length_a   1.000
_cell.length_b   1.000
_cell.length_c   1.000
_cell.angle_alpha   90.00
_cell.angle_beta   90.00
_cell.angle_gamma   90.00
#
_symmetry.space_group_name_H-M   'P 1'
#
loop_
_entity.id
_entity.type
_entity.pdbx_description
1 polymer ?
#
loop_
_entity_poly.entity_id
_entity_poly.type
_entity_poly.pdbx_seq_one_letter_code
_entity_poly.pdbx_strand_id
1 'polypeptide(L)'
;MWDKRWERVDNFLKKWEMVQEGDSVLLGISGGADSICLARYFLAKRDILSLKLYAVHINHMLRGEEAKRDEEFVRRFCENFHIPLNIEYRNIKEESRQKKCSEEEAGRIARYECFEKYAKEYHCGKIAVAHHQNDAAETILFRMLRGTGAQGMAGILPINGKIIRPFLCLSREEIIEVLKNMGQDYVDDSTNVSEEYSRNYIRHRILPEMESVNKKAAEHISELGMQMQELLAYVMPKIEALYKEEVKTGEQGELFLSEKAFSKMSLFEQKEILRHMLFEISGHRKDISLVHVEQLR
;
A
#
# COMPACT_ATOMS: atom_id res chain seq x y z
N MET A 1 2.19 28.21 1.98
CA MET A 1 0.74 28.55 2.09
C MET A 1 0.00 27.23 2.41
N TRP A 2 -0.95 27.23 3.39
CA TRP A 2 -1.71 26.06 3.77
C TRP A 2 -2.77 25.76 2.69
N ASP A 3 -2.80 24.52 2.14
CA ASP A 3 -3.81 24.11 1.17
C ASP A 3 -4.97 23.41 1.90
N LYS A 4 -6.22 23.72 1.53
CA LYS A 4 -7.42 23.12 2.15
C LYS A 4 -7.47 21.58 2.09
N ARG A 5 -6.80 20.99 1.10
CA ARG A 5 -6.72 19.52 0.95
C ARG A 5 -5.95 18.89 2.11
N TRP A 6 -5.02 19.63 2.71
CA TRP A 6 -4.27 19.15 3.87
C TRP A 6 -5.11 19.01 5.13
N GLU A 7 -6.21 19.77 5.27
CA GLU A 7 -7.19 19.53 6.33
C GLU A 7 -7.85 18.14 6.19
N ARG A 8 -8.08 17.70 4.95
CA ARG A 8 -8.61 16.36 4.67
C ARG A 8 -7.59 15.28 5.02
N VAL A 9 -6.31 15.51 4.71
CA VAL A 9 -5.22 14.61 5.13
C VAL A 9 -5.09 14.59 6.66
N ASP A 10 -5.17 15.74 7.33
CA ASP A 10 -5.13 15.82 8.80
C ASP A 10 -6.26 15.00 9.45
N ASN A 11 -7.48 15.14 8.93
CA ASN A 11 -8.63 14.38 9.42
C ASN A 11 -8.44 12.86 9.16
N PHE A 12 -7.85 12.51 8.03
CA PHE A 12 -7.55 11.12 7.69
C PHE A 12 -6.47 10.53 8.59
N LEU A 13 -5.37 11.27 8.83
CA LEU A 13 -4.33 10.86 9.78
C LEU A 13 -4.90 10.65 11.19
N LYS A 14 -5.76 11.57 11.63
CA LYS A 14 -6.38 11.51 12.96
C LYS A 14 -7.38 10.33 13.05
N LYS A 15 -8.22 10.12 12.03
CA LYS A 15 -9.17 9.00 11.98
C LYS A 15 -8.46 7.66 12.17
N TRP A 16 -7.28 7.49 11.55
CA TRP A 16 -6.51 6.26 11.56
C TRP A 16 -5.35 6.25 12.57
N GLU A 17 -5.21 7.27 13.40
CA GLU A 17 -4.12 7.39 14.38
C GLU A 17 -2.72 7.12 13.78
N MET A 18 -2.48 7.65 12.56
CA MET A 18 -1.29 7.32 11.77
C MET A 18 0.00 7.85 12.39
N VAL A 19 -0.04 9.05 12.97
CA VAL A 19 1.11 9.70 13.61
C VAL A 19 0.71 10.36 14.93
N GLN A 20 1.66 10.43 15.85
CA GLN A 20 1.54 11.11 17.13
C GLN A 20 2.67 12.14 17.27
N GLU A 21 2.50 13.05 18.22
CA GLU A 21 3.54 14.03 18.54
C GLU A 21 4.85 13.32 18.94
N GLY A 22 5.97 13.81 18.40
CA GLY A 22 7.29 13.26 18.67
C GLY A 22 7.67 12.04 17.84
N ASP A 23 6.79 11.53 16.97
CA ASP A 23 7.08 10.37 16.12
C ASP A 23 8.29 10.60 15.21
N SER A 24 9.06 9.51 15.01
CA SER A 24 10.07 9.42 13.94
C SER A 24 9.45 8.75 12.72
N VAL A 25 9.46 9.45 11.58
CA VAL A 25 8.80 9.03 10.33
C VAL A 25 9.84 8.89 9.22
N LEU A 26 9.90 7.71 8.61
CA LEU A 26 10.68 7.45 7.40
C LEU A 26 9.81 7.75 6.17
N LEU A 27 10.27 8.63 5.28
CA LEU A 27 9.60 8.99 4.04
C LEU A 27 10.22 8.21 2.86
N GLY A 28 9.41 7.46 2.14
CA GLY A 28 9.81 6.87 0.85
C GLY A 28 9.71 7.91 -0.26
N ILE A 29 10.85 8.43 -0.75
CA ILE A 29 10.89 9.51 -1.74
C ILE A 29 11.44 8.98 -3.07
N SER A 30 10.59 8.92 -4.11
CA SER A 30 11.01 8.56 -5.46
C SER A 30 11.46 9.75 -6.32
N GLY A 31 11.09 10.97 -5.95
CA GLY A 31 11.23 12.18 -6.75
C GLY A 31 9.95 12.55 -7.52
N GLY A 32 9.05 11.61 -7.75
CA GLY A 32 7.77 11.86 -8.41
C GLY A 32 6.79 12.67 -7.57
N ALA A 33 5.79 13.25 -8.23
CA ALA A 33 4.83 14.18 -7.65
C ALA A 33 4.25 13.70 -6.30
N ASP A 34 3.77 12.46 -6.25
CA ASP A 34 3.09 11.93 -5.08
C ASP A 34 4.01 11.90 -3.85
N SER A 35 5.26 11.42 -4.02
CA SER A 35 6.25 11.32 -2.95
C SER A 35 6.77 12.67 -2.48
N ILE A 36 6.94 13.62 -3.41
CA ILE A 36 7.36 15.01 -3.11
C ILE A 36 6.24 15.75 -2.37
N CYS A 37 5.00 15.60 -2.81
CA CYS A 37 3.85 16.18 -2.12
C CYS A 37 3.72 15.64 -0.68
N LEU A 38 3.89 14.32 -0.50
CA LEU A 38 3.90 13.69 0.82
C LEU A 38 5.00 14.26 1.72
N ALA A 39 6.22 14.40 1.19
CA ALA A 39 7.33 15.00 1.92
C ALA A 39 7.02 16.45 2.32
N ARG A 40 6.44 17.26 1.40
CA ARG A 40 6.01 18.64 1.69
C ARG A 40 4.95 18.72 2.77
N TYR A 41 4.00 17.80 2.77
CA TYR A 41 3.01 17.68 3.82
C TYR A 41 3.65 17.43 5.19
N PHE A 42 4.52 16.41 5.29
CA PHE A 42 5.20 16.10 6.55
C PHE A 42 6.14 17.22 7.02
N LEU A 43 6.79 17.93 6.11
CA LEU A 43 7.57 19.14 6.43
C LEU A 43 6.70 20.23 7.08
N ALA A 44 5.49 20.45 6.56
CA ALA A 44 4.57 21.42 7.17
C ALA A 44 4.04 20.97 8.55
N LYS A 45 4.06 19.68 8.83
CA LYS A 45 3.66 19.11 10.13
C LYS A 45 4.82 18.92 11.09
N ARG A 46 6.07 18.97 10.62
CA ARG A 46 7.27 18.67 11.41
C ARG A 46 7.32 19.41 12.72
N ASP A 47 7.20 20.72 12.68
CA ASP A 47 7.31 21.56 13.88
C ASP A 47 6.03 21.50 14.73
N ILE A 48 4.85 21.37 14.10
CA ILE A 48 3.54 21.31 14.77
C ILE A 48 3.41 20.05 15.63
N LEU A 49 3.92 18.92 15.13
CA LEU A 49 3.85 17.61 15.78
C LEU A 49 5.21 17.14 16.31
N SER A 50 6.22 18.03 16.35
CA SER A 50 7.58 17.69 16.81
C SER A 50 8.16 16.43 16.14
N LEU A 51 7.87 16.23 14.84
CA LEU A 51 8.26 15.02 14.12
C LEU A 51 9.75 15.01 13.77
N LYS A 52 10.37 13.83 13.84
CA LYS A 52 11.69 13.58 13.28
C LYS A 52 11.51 12.90 11.92
N LEU A 53 11.94 13.59 10.86
CA LEU A 53 11.79 13.12 9.48
C LEU A 53 13.09 12.55 8.95
N TYR A 54 13.04 11.40 8.33
CA TYR A 54 14.11 10.73 7.61
C TYR A 54 13.61 10.36 6.22
N ALA A 55 14.50 10.25 5.25
CA ALA A 55 14.15 9.90 3.88
C ALA A 55 14.96 8.71 3.38
N VAL A 56 14.33 7.91 2.53
CA VAL A 56 15.03 6.90 1.73
C VAL A 56 14.58 7.01 0.27
N HIS A 57 15.58 7.03 -0.61
CA HIS A 57 15.42 6.92 -2.06
C HIS A 57 16.00 5.59 -2.52
N ILE A 58 15.29 4.89 -3.41
CA ILE A 58 15.74 3.60 -3.94
C ILE A 58 15.97 3.77 -5.44
N ASN A 59 17.24 3.70 -5.84
CA ASN A 59 17.62 3.68 -7.23
C ASN A 59 17.58 2.24 -7.74
N HIS A 60 16.61 1.92 -8.58
CA HIS A 60 16.38 0.56 -9.11
C HIS A 60 17.36 0.14 -10.20
N MET A 61 18.29 1.01 -10.60
CA MET A 61 19.31 0.80 -11.64
C MET A 61 18.72 0.37 -13.00
N LEU A 62 17.49 0.77 -13.30
CA LEU A 62 16.77 0.39 -14.53
C LEU A 62 16.95 1.39 -15.67
N ARG A 63 17.22 2.68 -15.38
CA ARG A 63 17.06 3.81 -16.32
C ARG A 63 18.33 4.63 -16.57
N GLY A 64 19.50 4.17 -16.17
CA GLY A 64 20.78 4.85 -16.43
C GLY A 64 20.78 6.32 -16.01
N GLU A 65 20.87 7.26 -16.96
CA GLU A 65 20.97 8.69 -16.69
C GLU A 65 19.70 9.32 -16.09
N GLU A 66 18.51 8.81 -16.42
CA GLU A 66 17.26 9.28 -15.79
C GLU A 66 17.25 8.97 -14.29
N ALA A 67 17.67 7.77 -13.89
CA ALA A 67 17.76 7.40 -12.48
C ALA A 67 18.76 8.27 -11.71
N LYS A 68 19.85 8.71 -12.34
CA LYS A 68 20.80 9.64 -11.74
C LYS A 68 20.20 11.04 -11.57
N ARG A 69 19.48 11.53 -12.58
CA ARG A 69 18.77 12.82 -12.51
C ARG A 69 17.75 12.83 -11.38
N ASP A 70 16.96 11.73 -11.25
CA ASP A 70 15.94 11.58 -10.23
C ASP A 70 16.57 11.56 -8.83
N GLU A 71 17.66 10.79 -8.67
CA GLU A 71 18.46 10.76 -7.44
C GLU A 71 19.00 12.14 -7.05
N GLU A 72 19.59 12.86 -8.01
CA GLU A 72 20.13 14.21 -7.78
C GLU A 72 19.04 15.19 -7.39
N PHE A 73 17.84 15.09 -7.97
CA PHE A 73 16.69 15.88 -7.57
C PHE A 73 16.28 15.59 -6.12
N VAL A 74 16.17 14.32 -5.74
CA VAL A 74 15.80 13.93 -4.37
C VAL A 74 16.87 14.38 -3.37
N ARG A 75 18.15 14.27 -3.73
CA ARG A 75 19.28 14.70 -2.90
C ARG A 75 19.17 16.20 -2.59
N ARG A 76 19.04 17.04 -3.63
CA ARG A 76 18.86 18.49 -3.50
C ARG A 76 17.61 18.86 -2.71
N PHE A 77 16.50 18.14 -2.94
CA PHE A 77 15.26 18.34 -2.17
C PHE A 77 15.51 18.10 -0.68
N CYS A 78 16.10 16.97 -0.31
CA CYS A 78 16.33 16.60 1.08
C CYS A 78 17.35 17.57 1.75
N GLU A 79 18.40 17.99 1.05
CA GLU A 79 19.36 18.98 1.53
C GLU A 79 18.68 20.32 1.83
N ASN A 80 17.87 20.84 0.90
CA ASN A 80 17.16 22.12 1.05
C ASN A 80 16.21 22.13 2.26
N PHE A 81 15.63 20.99 2.61
CA PHE A 81 14.68 20.86 3.73
C PHE A 81 15.27 20.20 4.97
N HIS A 82 16.59 19.99 4.99
CA HIS A 82 17.32 19.37 6.10
C HIS A 82 16.69 18.03 6.55
N ILE A 83 16.43 17.13 5.58
CA ILE A 83 15.95 15.77 5.83
C ILE A 83 17.14 14.82 5.64
N PRO A 84 17.59 14.08 6.66
CA PRO A 84 18.58 13.01 6.48
C PRO A 84 18.11 12.01 5.44
N LEU A 85 18.93 11.78 4.38
CA LEU A 85 18.59 10.95 3.23
C LEU A 85 19.56 9.77 3.13
N ASN A 86 19.00 8.58 2.95
CA ASN A 86 19.74 7.42 2.44
C ASN A 86 19.34 7.09 1.01
N ILE A 87 20.33 6.69 0.22
CA ILE A 87 20.12 6.22 -1.14
C ILE A 87 20.57 4.75 -1.19
N GLU A 88 19.65 3.89 -1.60
CA GLU A 88 19.90 2.46 -1.76
C GLU A 88 19.89 2.10 -3.25
N TYR A 89 20.93 1.40 -3.71
CA TYR A 89 21.03 0.94 -5.09
C TYR A 89 20.63 -0.53 -5.16
N ARG A 90 19.66 -0.87 -6.01
CA ARG A 90 19.13 -2.23 -6.17
C ARG A 90 19.07 -2.60 -7.65
N ASN A 91 19.75 -3.66 -8.02
CA ASN A 91 19.68 -4.19 -9.39
C ASN A 91 18.41 -5.05 -9.55
N ILE A 92 17.30 -4.40 -9.86
CA ILE A 92 15.98 -5.05 -9.91
C ILE A 92 15.89 -6.13 -10.99
N LYS A 93 16.61 -5.99 -12.13
CA LYS A 93 16.65 -7.03 -13.17
C LYS A 93 17.29 -8.33 -12.65
N GLU A 94 18.34 -8.22 -11.88
CA GLU A 94 19.00 -9.37 -11.30
C GLU A 94 18.17 -10.00 -10.18
N GLU A 95 17.60 -9.18 -9.29
CA GLU A 95 16.72 -9.64 -8.22
C GLU A 95 15.45 -10.33 -8.74
N SER A 96 14.86 -9.82 -9.81
CA SER A 96 13.71 -10.42 -10.49
C SER A 96 14.04 -11.84 -10.98
N ARG A 97 15.21 -12.03 -11.59
CA ARG A 97 15.69 -13.35 -12.05
C ARG A 97 15.94 -14.31 -10.88
N GLN A 98 16.62 -13.84 -9.84
CA GLN A 98 16.94 -14.65 -8.66
C GLN A 98 15.66 -15.07 -7.90
N LYS A 99 14.72 -14.14 -7.72
CA LYS A 99 13.45 -14.36 -7.00
C LYS A 99 12.37 -15.01 -7.89
N LYS A 100 12.64 -15.21 -9.19
CA LYS A 100 11.68 -15.75 -10.19
C LYS A 100 10.33 -15.04 -10.18
N CYS A 101 10.35 -13.70 -10.14
CA CYS A 101 9.16 -12.86 -10.15
C CYS A 101 9.31 -11.72 -11.17
N SER A 102 8.24 -10.95 -11.42
CA SER A 102 8.31 -9.79 -12.30
C SER A 102 9.23 -8.69 -11.76
N GLU A 103 9.77 -7.81 -12.61
CA GLU A 103 10.55 -6.64 -12.19
C GLU A 103 9.72 -5.71 -11.27
N GLU A 104 8.41 -5.59 -11.51
CA GLU A 104 7.50 -4.83 -10.64
C GLU A 104 7.45 -5.41 -9.22
N GLU A 105 7.27 -6.73 -9.11
CA GLU A 105 7.24 -7.42 -7.80
C GLU A 105 8.60 -7.39 -7.12
N ALA A 106 9.71 -7.58 -7.86
CA ALA A 106 11.07 -7.47 -7.33
C ALA A 106 11.33 -6.05 -6.79
N GLY A 107 10.97 -5.02 -7.55
CA GLY A 107 11.08 -3.62 -7.13
C GLY A 107 10.23 -3.30 -5.91
N ARG A 108 9.05 -3.91 -5.82
CA ARG A 108 8.19 -3.78 -4.64
C ARG A 108 8.84 -4.44 -3.42
N ILE A 109 9.33 -5.67 -3.53
CA ILE A 109 10.01 -6.39 -2.44
C ILE A 109 11.22 -5.59 -1.97
N ALA A 110 12.09 -5.18 -2.90
CA ALA A 110 13.27 -4.37 -2.60
C ALA A 110 12.92 -3.09 -1.83
N ARG A 111 11.83 -2.42 -2.21
CA ARG A 111 11.34 -1.20 -1.55
C ARG A 111 10.99 -1.46 -0.09
N TYR A 112 10.22 -2.52 0.21
CA TYR A 112 9.82 -2.82 1.58
C TYR A 112 11.01 -3.29 2.43
N GLU A 113 11.94 -4.08 1.88
CA GLU A 113 13.18 -4.46 2.55
C GLU A 113 14.00 -3.22 2.95
N CYS A 114 14.15 -2.24 2.05
CA CYS A 114 14.83 -0.98 2.33
C CYS A 114 14.10 -0.15 3.39
N PHE A 115 12.78 -0.07 3.32
CA PHE A 115 11.99 0.63 4.32
C PHE A 115 12.17 0.05 5.73
N GLU A 116 12.13 -1.26 5.86
CA GLU A 116 12.33 -1.94 7.15
C GLU A 116 13.76 -1.74 7.68
N LYS A 117 14.77 -1.87 6.81
CA LYS A 117 16.19 -1.63 7.14
C LYS A 117 16.37 -0.24 7.76
N TYR A 118 15.96 0.81 7.03
CA TYR A 118 16.18 2.20 7.47
C TYR A 118 15.23 2.63 8.58
N ALA A 119 14.01 2.11 8.63
CA ALA A 119 13.13 2.34 9.78
C ALA A 119 13.70 1.76 11.08
N LYS A 120 14.41 0.62 11.00
CA LYS A 120 15.13 0.06 12.14
C LYS A 120 16.36 0.88 12.52
N GLU A 121 17.15 1.30 11.53
CA GLU A 121 18.38 2.08 11.71
C GLU A 121 18.10 3.44 12.40
N TYR A 122 17.05 4.14 11.94
CA TYR A 122 16.66 5.44 12.51
C TYR A 122 15.63 5.37 13.63
N HIS A 123 15.31 4.18 14.10
CA HIS A 123 14.28 3.94 15.13
C HIS A 123 12.93 4.60 14.75
N CYS A 124 12.56 4.55 13.45
CA CYS A 124 11.28 5.06 12.99
C CYS A 124 10.15 4.10 13.33
N GLY A 125 9.14 4.62 14.02
CA GLY A 125 7.89 3.91 14.30
C GLY A 125 6.95 3.88 13.10
N LYS A 126 7.12 4.82 12.16
CA LYS A 126 6.25 5.01 11.00
C LYS A 126 7.05 5.12 9.70
N ILE A 127 6.48 4.58 8.62
CA ILE A 127 7.01 4.64 7.26
C ILE A 127 5.91 5.21 6.38
N ALA A 128 6.07 6.44 5.89
CA ALA A 128 5.07 7.09 5.08
C ALA A 128 5.32 6.85 3.58
N VAL A 129 4.31 6.38 2.88
CA VAL A 129 4.33 6.13 1.43
C VAL A 129 3.16 6.83 0.75
N ALA A 130 3.37 7.33 -0.46
CA ALA A 130 2.50 8.26 -1.15
C ALA A 130 1.42 7.58 -2.02
N HIS A 131 0.88 6.42 -1.61
CA HIS A 131 -0.28 5.86 -2.29
C HIS A 131 -1.49 6.77 -2.12
N HIS A 132 -2.21 6.98 -3.22
CA HIS A 132 -3.36 7.88 -3.30
C HIS A 132 -4.64 7.12 -3.73
N GLN A 133 -5.73 7.83 -3.88
CA GLN A 133 -7.07 7.30 -4.17
C GLN A 133 -7.12 6.49 -5.48
N ASN A 134 -6.47 6.99 -6.55
CA ASN A 134 -6.42 6.27 -7.83
C ASN A 134 -5.63 4.95 -7.70
N ASP A 135 -4.54 4.88 -6.91
CA ASP A 135 -3.84 3.61 -6.65
C ASP A 135 -4.72 2.58 -5.94
N ALA A 136 -5.57 3.05 -5.00
CA ALA A 136 -6.54 2.18 -4.33
C ALA A 136 -7.57 1.64 -5.32
N ALA A 137 -8.13 2.50 -6.18
CA ALA A 137 -9.07 2.11 -7.23
C ALA A 137 -8.44 1.12 -8.22
N GLU A 138 -7.24 1.41 -8.74
CA GLU A 138 -6.49 0.50 -9.61
C GLU A 138 -6.28 -0.88 -8.96
N THR A 139 -5.92 -0.90 -7.68
CA THR A 139 -5.68 -2.15 -6.94
C THR A 139 -6.95 -2.97 -6.80
N ILE A 140 -8.07 -2.33 -6.50
CA ILE A 140 -9.37 -2.99 -6.37
C ILE A 140 -9.81 -3.56 -7.72
N LEU A 141 -9.77 -2.75 -8.79
CA LEU A 141 -10.11 -3.18 -10.14
C LEU A 141 -9.23 -4.36 -10.60
N PHE A 142 -7.92 -4.26 -10.40
CA PHE A 142 -6.98 -5.32 -10.74
C PHE A 142 -7.30 -6.64 -10.04
N ARG A 143 -7.60 -6.59 -8.74
CA ARG A 143 -7.97 -7.78 -7.96
C ARG A 143 -9.33 -8.32 -8.37
N MET A 144 -10.29 -7.46 -8.66
CA MET A 144 -11.62 -7.83 -9.15
C MET A 144 -11.54 -8.59 -10.47
N LEU A 145 -10.74 -8.12 -11.43
CA LEU A 145 -10.53 -8.78 -12.72
C LEU A 145 -9.87 -10.16 -12.59
N ARG A 146 -9.08 -10.37 -11.55
CA ARG A 146 -8.42 -11.66 -11.27
C ARG A 146 -9.28 -12.61 -10.44
N GLY A 147 -10.45 -12.20 -10.02
CA GLY A 147 -11.29 -12.92 -9.08
C GLY A 147 -10.77 -12.76 -7.64
N THR A 148 -11.52 -12.07 -6.82
CA THR A 148 -11.15 -11.84 -5.42
C THR A 148 -12.36 -11.92 -4.51
N GLY A 149 -12.12 -12.29 -3.24
CA GLY A 149 -13.11 -12.18 -2.18
C GLY A 149 -13.06 -10.83 -1.45
N ALA A 150 -13.80 -10.74 -0.36
CA ALA A 150 -13.91 -9.52 0.46
C ALA A 150 -12.54 -8.94 0.87
N GLN A 151 -11.58 -9.79 1.28
CA GLN A 151 -10.25 -9.35 1.67
C GLN A 151 -9.48 -8.64 0.54
N GLY A 152 -9.62 -9.11 -0.71
CA GLY A 152 -8.99 -8.44 -1.84
C GLY A 152 -9.69 -7.15 -2.24
N MET A 153 -11.01 -7.08 -2.10
CA MET A 153 -11.80 -5.87 -2.33
C MET A 153 -11.51 -4.74 -1.33
N ALA A 154 -10.98 -5.07 -0.15
CA ALA A 154 -10.48 -4.08 0.81
C ALA A 154 -9.34 -3.20 0.26
N GLY A 155 -8.73 -3.55 -0.88
CA GLY A 155 -7.77 -2.70 -1.58
C GLY A 155 -6.48 -2.44 -0.80
N ILE A 156 -6.05 -1.18 -0.79
CA ILE A 156 -4.86 -0.71 -0.08
C ILE A 156 -5.26 -0.24 1.31
N LEU A 157 -4.65 -0.82 2.35
CA LEU A 157 -4.93 -0.43 3.74
C LEU A 157 -4.28 0.91 4.08
N PRO A 158 -4.94 1.81 4.82
CA PRO A 158 -4.36 3.05 5.35
C PRO A 158 -3.12 2.81 6.21
N ILE A 159 -3.17 1.75 7.03
CA ILE A 159 -2.06 1.30 7.87
C ILE A 159 -1.80 -0.19 7.60
N ASN A 160 -0.52 -0.56 7.51
CA ASN A 160 -0.08 -1.95 7.45
C ASN A 160 1.24 -2.09 8.21
N GLY A 161 1.18 -2.55 9.46
CA GLY A 161 2.31 -2.53 10.37
C GLY A 161 2.80 -1.09 10.59
N LYS A 162 4.07 -0.81 10.31
CA LYS A 162 4.65 0.54 10.39
C LYS A 162 4.29 1.45 9.21
N ILE A 163 3.78 0.88 8.12
CA ILE A 163 3.52 1.64 6.89
C ILE A 163 2.22 2.40 7.02
N ILE A 164 2.27 3.71 6.76
CA ILE A 164 1.13 4.61 6.72
C ILE A 164 0.97 5.22 5.33
N ARG A 165 -0.28 5.49 4.93
CA ARG A 165 -0.63 6.01 3.60
C ARG A 165 -1.58 7.20 3.72
N PRO A 166 -1.06 8.35 4.10
CA PRO A 166 -1.87 9.54 4.38
C PRO A 166 -2.68 10.03 3.18
N PHE A 167 -2.20 9.77 1.96
CA PHE A 167 -2.79 10.31 0.73
C PHE A 167 -3.88 9.43 0.10
N LEU A 168 -4.28 8.33 0.74
CA LEU A 168 -5.43 7.54 0.26
C LEU A 168 -6.75 8.34 0.24
N CYS A 169 -6.81 9.49 0.88
CA CYS A 169 -7.94 10.42 0.83
C CYS A 169 -7.83 11.48 -0.28
N LEU A 170 -6.75 11.52 -1.06
CA LEU A 170 -6.54 12.49 -2.15
C LEU A 170 -6.53 11.81 -3.50
N SER A 171 -7.04 12.50 -4.53
CA SER A 171 -6.82 12.09 -5.92
C SER A 171 -5.44 12.53 -6.42
N ARG A 172 -4.99 11.93 -7.53
CA ARG A 172 -3.73 12.33 -8.17
C ARG A 172 -3.78 13.76 -8.67
N GLU A 173 -4.90 14.21 -9.22
CA GLU A 173 -5.10 15.58 -9.69
C GLU A 173 -4.94 16.57 -8.55
N GLU A 174 -5.53 16.29 -7.40
CA GLU A 174 -5.41 17.12 -6.21
C GLU A 174 -3.96 17.24 -5.71
N ILE A 175 -3.18 16.14 -5.77
CA ILE A 175 -1.75 16.15 -5.42
C ILE A 175 -0.97 17.08 -6.36
N ILE A 176 -1.21 16.98 -7.68
CA ILE A 176 -0.57 17.85 -8.67
C ILE A 176 -0.93 19.32 -8.46
N GLU A 177 -2.21 19.62 -8.18
CA GLU A 177 -2.66 20.98 -7.92
C GLU A 177 -2.02 21.56 -6.64
N VAL A 178 -1.86 20.75 -5.58
CA VAL A 178 -1.15 21.17 -4.36
C VAL A 178 0.29 21.58 -4.69
N LEU A 179 1.03 20.75 -5.43
CA LEU A 179 2.42 21.06 -5.83
C LEU A 179 2.50 22.31 -6.68
N LYS A 180 1.59 22.47 -7.65
CA LYS A 180 1.49 23.65 -8.51
C LYS A 180 1.25 24.92 -7.68
N ASN A 181 0.32 24.88 -6.72
CA ASN A 181 0.01 26.00 -5.83
C ASN A 181 1.20 26.38 -4.92
N MET A 182 2.06 25.41 -4.62
CA MET A 182 3.27 25.62 -3.82
C MET A 182 4.47 26.03 -4.65
N GLY A 183 4.40 26.01 -5.99
CA GLY A 183 5.56 26.20 -6.87
C GLY A 183 6.64 25.13 -6.64
N GLN A 184 6.23 23.90 -6.28
CA GLN A 184 7.16 22.81 -5.99
C GLN A 184 7.33 21.92 -7.23
N ASP A 185 8.57 21.84 -7.70
CA ASP A 185 8.96 20.95 -8.79
C ASP A 185 9.00 19.49 -8.33
N TYR A 186 8.85 18.59 -9.28
CA TYR A 186 8.98 17.13 -9.13
C TYR A 186 9.49 16.51 -10.44
N VAL A 187 9.87 15.25 -10.41
CA VAL A 187 10.32 14.52 -11.59
C VAL A 187 9.17 13.72 -12.20
N ASP A 188 8.99 13.86 -13.52
CA ASP A 188 8.06 13.01 -14.27
C ASP A 188 8.71 11.67 -14.61
N ASP A 189 8.02 10.59 -14.28
CA ASP A 189 8.46 9.23 -14.51
C ASP A 189 8.03 8.76 -15.92
N SER A 190 9.01 8.59 -16.83
CA SER A 190 8.77 8.16 -18.22
C SER A 190 8.18 6.73 -18.32
N THR A 191 8.35 5.87 -17.30
CA THR A 191 7.80 4.50 -17.32
C THR A 191 6.30 4.41 -17.04
N ASN A 192 5.68 5.48 -16.61
CA ASN A 192 4.22 5.54 -16.44
C ASN A 192 3.45 5.35 -17.78
N VAL A 193 4.13 5.39 -18.93
CA VAL A 193 3.54 5.32 -20.27
C VAL A 193 3.47 3.89 -20.83
N SER A 194 4.18 2.91 -20.28
CA SER A 194 4.17 1.53 -20.78
C SER A 194 2.86 0.81 -20.46
N GLU A 195 2.07 0.46 -21.48
CA GLU A 195 0.82 -0.31 -21.36
C GLU A 195 1.05 -1.83 -21.20
N GLU A 196 2.28 -2.28 -21.15
CA GLU A 196 2.67 -3.72 -21.17
C GLU A 196 2.26 -4.48 -19.89
N TYR A 197 1.92 -3.76 -18.83
CA TYR A 197 1.48 -4.32 -17.55
C TYR A 197 -0.01 -4.11 -17.34
N SER A 198 -0.73 -5.13 -16.90
CA SER A 198 -2.19 -5.10 -16.65
C SER A 198 -2.63 -3.93 -15.76
N ARG A 199 -1.78 -3.47 -14.83
CA ARG A 199 -2.05 -2.35 -13.95
C ARG A 199 -1.98 -1.01 -14.68
N ASN A 200 -1.02 -0.84 -15.59
CA ASN A 200 -0.93 0.34 -16.45
C ASN A 200 -2.11 0.43 -17.41
N TYR A 201 -2.60 -0.71 -17.92
CA TYR A 201 -3.80 -0.76 -18.72
C TYR A 201 -5.04 -0.27 -17.95
N ILE A 202 -5.20 -0.67 -16.69
CA ILE A 202 -6.28 -0.17 -15.83
C ILE A 202 -6.15 1.34 -15.64
N ARG A 203 -4.95 1.85 -15.34
CA ARG A 203 -4.65 3.27 -15.12
C ARG A 203 -4.92 4.13 -16.35
N HIS A 204 -4.51 3.68 -17.54
CA HIS A 204 -4.53 4.50 -18.74
C HIS A 204 -5.75 4.28 -19.64
N ARG A 205 -6.50 3.19 -19.43
CA ARG A 205 -7.67 2.86 -20.27
C ARG A 205 -8.93 2.67 -19.43
N ILE A 206 -8.94 1.73 -18.49
CA ILE A 206 -10.18 1.36 -17.79
C ILE A 206 -10.65 2.49 -16.88
N LEU A 207 -9.79 2.98 -16.00
CA LEU A 207 -10.16 4.02 -15.05
C LEU A 207 -10.60 5.33 -15.70
N PRO A 208 -9.89 5.86 -16.74
CA PRO A 208 -10.37 7.04 -17.49
C PRO A 208 -11.72 6.83 -18.18
N GLU A 209 -11.99 5.65 -18.74
CA GLU A 209 -13.31 5.35 -19.32
C GLU A 209 -14.40 5.34 -18.23
N MET A 210 -14.14 4.79 -17.04
CA MET A 210 -15.08 4.87 -15.92
C MET A 210 -15.30 6.33 -15.46
N GLU A 211 -14.25 7.14 -15.45
CA GLU A 211 -14.31 8.56 -15.09
C GLU A 211 -15.02 9.40 -16.17
N SER A 212 -15.05 8.96 -17.44
CA SER A 212 -15.88 9.59 -18.47
C SER A 212 -17.37 9.43 -18.18
N VAL A 213 -17.77 8.34 -17.55
CA VAL A 213 -19.16 8.10 -17.10
C VAL A 213 -19.45 8.83 -15.79
N ASN A 214 -18.52 8.76 -14.84
CA ASN A 214 -18.63 9.44 -13.56
C ASN A 214 -17.25 9.92 -13.10
N LYS A 215 -17.04 11.23 -13.10
CA LYS A 215 -15.76 11.86 -12.69
C LYS A 215 -15.24 11.43 -11.31
N LYS A 216 -16.12 10.90 -10.45
CA LYS A 216 -15.78 10.39 -9.12
C LYS A 216 -15.60 8.87 -9.06
N ALA A 217 -15.42 8.20 -10.20
CA ALA A 217 -15.32 6.74 -10.24
C ALA A 217 -14.18 6.22 -9.35
N ALA A 218 -12.98 6.81 -9.43
CA ALA A 218 -11.85 6.44 -8.58
C ALA A 218 -12.15 6.65 -7.08
N GLU A 219 -12.79 7.78 -6.72
CA GLU A 219 -13.22 8.10 -5.35
C GLU A 219 -14.19 7.03 -4.83
N HIS A 220 -15.25 6.74 -5.57
CA HIS A 220 -16.27 5.76 -5.16
C HIS A 220 -15.71 4.33 -5.03
N ILE A 221 -14.80 3.92 -5.93
CA ILE A 221 -14.15 2.62 -5.84
C ILE A 221 -13.24 2.55 -4.59
N SER A 222 -12.49 3.61 -4.32
CA SER A 222 -11.65 3.70 -3.12
C SER A 222 -12.48 3.68 -1.84
N GLU A 223 -13.60 4.40 -1.80
CA GLU A 223 -14.56 4.39 -0.69
C GLU A 223 -15.16 3.01 -0.45
N LEU A 224 -15.54 2.29 -1.51
CA LEU A 224 -16.00 0.91 -1.40
C LEU A 224 -14.94 0.02 -0.73
N GLY A 225 -13.66 0.21 -1.10
CA GLY A 225 -12.55 -0.48 -0.46
C GLY A 225 -12.47 -0.19 1.04
N MET A 226 -12.62 1.08 1.45
CA MET A 226 -12.61 1.47 2.86
C MET A 226 -13.81 0.89 3.63
N GLN A 227 -15.01 0.88 3.04
CA GLN A 227 -16.18 0.23 3.65
C GLN A 227 -15.96 -1.27 3.84
N MET A 228 -15.31 -1.93 2.85
CA MET A 228 -14.94 -3.33 2.97
C MET A 228 -13.92 -3.58 4.08
N GLN A 229 -12.96 -2.66 4.29
CA GLN A 229 -12.03 -2.73 5.43
C GLN A 229 -12.76 -2.63 6.76
N GLU A 230 -13.69 -1.71 6.90
CA GLU A 230 -14.51 -1.55 8.11
C GLU A 230 -15.34 -2.81 8.39
N LEU A 231 -15.97 -3.39 7.37
CA LEU A 231 -16.71 -4.64 7.48
C LEU A 231 -15.80 -5.80 7.94
N LEU A 232 -14.64 -5.95 7.32
CA LEU A 232 -13.68 -6.99 7.68
C LEU A 232 -13.11 -6.80 9.08
N ALA A 233 -12.84 -5.56 9.51
CA ALA A 233 -12.39 -5.28 10.88
C ALA A 233 -13.45 -5.70 11.93
N TYR A 234 -14.74 -5.65 11.60
CA TYR A 234 -15.81 -6.11 12.46
C TYR A 234 -15.97 -7.64 12.46
N VAL A 235 -15.80 -8.27 11.29
CA VAL A 235 -16.10 -9.70 11.12
C VAL A 235 -14.90 -10.58 11.46
N MET A 236 -13.68 -10.21 11.03
CA MET A 236 -12.50 -11.08 11.15
C MET A 236 -12.12 -11.45 12.59
N PRO A 237 -12.24 -10.60 13.61
CA PRO A 237 -12.01 -11.02 15.00
C PRO A 237 -12.95 -12.15 15.46
N LYS A 238 -14.19 -12.20 14.96
CA LYS A 238 -15.14 -13.28 15.26
C LYS A 238 -14.72 -14.58 14.58
N ILE A 239 -14.25 -14.51 13.34
CA ILE A 239 -13.71 -15.67 12.61
C ILE A 239 -12.47 -16.22 13.31
N GLU A 240 -11.55 -15.33 13.77
CA GLU A 240 -10.36 -15.75 14.52
C GLU A 240 -10.71 -16.41 15.87
N ALA A 241 -11.70 -15.88 16.57
CA ALA A 241 -12.19 -16.49 17.81
C ALA A 241 -12.77 -17.89 17.55
N LEU A 242 -13.65 -18.00 16.55
CA LEU A 242 -14.25 -19.26 16.12
C LEU A 242 -13.19 -20.28 15.66
N TYR A 243 -12.17 -19.82 14.93
CA TYR A 243 -11.05 -20.64 14.51
C TYR A 243 -10.31 -21.25 15.72
N LYS A 244 -9.95 -20.41 16.70
CA LYS A 244 -9.25 -20.86 17.92
C LYS A 244 -10.08 -21.81 18.77
N GLU A 245 -11.40 -21.66 18.77
CA GLU A 245 -12.33 -22.52 19.52
C GLU A 245 -12.49 -23.89 18.87
N GLU A 246 -12.72 -23.94 17.56
CA GLU A 246 -13.18 -25.13 16.86
C GLU A 246 -12.08 -25.90 16.12
N VAL A 247 -11.00 -25.22 15.67
CA VAL A 247 -9.89 -25.88 14.98
C VAL A 247 -8.85 -26.36 15.98
N LYS A 248 -8.48 -27.64 15.88
CA LYS A 248 -7.47 -28.27 16.74
C LYS A 248 -6.26 -28.65 15.92
N THR A 249 -5.08 -28.49 16.50
CA THR A 249 -3.82 -28.90 15.87
C THR A 249 -3.37 -30.22 16.45
N GLY A 250 -3.07 -31.21 15.61
CA GLY A 250 -2.53 -32.51 15.96
C GLY A 250 -1.02 -32.46 16.21
N GLU A 251 -0.45 -33.60 16.65
CA GLU A 251 0.96 -33.71 17.01
C GLU A 251 1.93 -33.51 15.87
N GLN A 252 1.51 -33.76 14.62
CA GLN A 252 2.34 -33.60 13.42
C GLN A 252 1.97 -32.31 12.61
N GLY A 253 1.16 -31.43 13.20
CA GLY A 253 0.75 -30.17 12.58
C GLY A 253 -0.50 -30.26 11.72
N GLU A 254 -1.22 -31.38 11.76
CA GLU A 254 -2.50 -31.54 11.09
C GLU A 254 -3.57 -30.64 11.75
N LEU A 255 -4.48 -30.11 10.96
CA LEU A 255 -5.59 -29.30 11.45
C LEU A 255 -6.88 -30.10 11.39
N PHE A 256 -7.60 -30.15 12.50
CA PHE A 256 -8.86 -30.86 12.65
C PHE A 256 -10.01 -29.89 12.94
N LEU A 257 -11.11 -30.08 12.25
CA LEU A 257 -12.37 -29.40 12.48
C LEU A 257 -13.51 -30.43 12.51
N SER A 258 -14.34 -30.42 13.56
CA SER A 258 -15.44 -31.40 13.64
C SER A 258 -16.53 -31.04 12.63
N GLU A 259 -17.09 -32.06 11.97
CA GLU A 259 -18.23 -31.94 11.06
C GLU A 259 -19.44 -31.27 11.75
N LYS A 260 -19.67 -31.58 13.01
CA LYS A 260 -20.75 -30.99 13.81
C LYS A 260 -20.56 -29.52 14.06
N ALA A 261 -19.33 -29.05 14.29
CA ALA A 261 -19.01 -27.62 14.44
C ALA A 261 -19.14 -26.92 13.07
N PHE A 262 -18.55 -27.51 12.03
CA PHE A 262 -18.56 -26.96 10.68
C PHE A 262 -19.99 -26.79 10.14
N SER A 263 -20.89 -27.77 10.34
CA SER A 263 -22.27 -27.68 9.86
C SER A 263 -23.13 -26.62 10.55
N LYS A 264 -22.70 -26.12 11.73
CA LYS A 264 -23.40 -25.04 12.44
C LYS A 264 -22.94 -23.66 12.00
N MET A 265 -21.80 -23.56 11.31
CA MET A 265 -21.24 -22.30 10.83
C MET A 265 -22.05 -21.78 9.64
N SER A 266 -22.16 -20.45 9.54
CA SER A 266 -22.67 -19.81 8.33
C SER A 266 -21.75 -20.11 7.14
N LEU A 267 -22.27 -19.96 5.92
CA LEU A 267 -21.49 -20.17 4.69
C LEU A 267 -20.21 -19.32 4.65
N PHE A 268 -20.28 -18.10 5.16
CA PHE A 268 -19.12 -17.19 5.22
C PHE A 268 -18.07 -17.71 6.21
N GLU A 269 -18.49 -18.11 7.41
CA GLU A 269 -17.60 -18.67 8.43
C GLU A 269 -16.90 -19.94 7.94
N GLN A 270 -17.65 -20.88 7.33
CA GLN A 270 -17.08 -22.09 6.73
C GLN A 270 -15.96 -21.76 5.75
N LYS A 271 -16.19 -20.81 4.83
CA LYS A 271 -15.20 -20.40 3.83
C LYS A 271 -13.97 -19.73 4.43
N GLU A 272 -14.15 -18.85 5.40
CA GLU A 272 -13.01 -18.15 6.03
C GLU A 272 -12.21 -19.09 6.94
N ILE A 273 -12.85 -20.01 7.66
CA ILE A 273 -12.16 -21.04 8.47
C ILE A 273 -11.32 -21.95 7.55
N LEU A 274 -11.90 -22.50 6.48
CA LEU A 274 -11.15 -23.33 5.53
C LEU A 274 -10.00 -22.56 4.88
N ARG A 275 -10.21 -21.28 4.54
CA ARG A 275 -9.14 -20.44 3.99
C ARG A 275 -8.01 -20.21 4.99
N HIS A 276 -8.34 -20.05 6.28
CA HIS A 276 -7.36 -19.91 7.35
C HIS A 276 -6.56 -21.21 7.54
N MET A 277 -7.22 -22.36 7.59
CA MET A 277 -6.56 -23.67 7.67
C MET A 277 -5.61 -23.89 6.48
N LEU A 278 -6.06 -23.61 5.25
CA LEU A 278 -5.22 -23.71 4.06
C LEU A 278 -4.00 -22.79 4.14
N PHE A 279 -4.18 -21.57 4.63
CA PHE A 279 -3.07 -20.61 4.81
C PHE A 279 -2.06 -21.11 5.85
N GLU A 280 -2.51 -21.65 6.96
CA GLU A 280 -1.63 -22.17 8.02
C GLU A 280 -0.81 -23.36 7.53
N ILE A 281 -1.42 -24.27 6.75
CA ILE A 281 -0.73 -25.43 6.17
C ILE A 281 0.25 -25.02 5.06
N SER A 282 -0.13 -24.09 4.17
CA SER A 282 0.67 -23.71 3.01
C SER A 282 1.77 -22.68 3.32
N GLY A 283 1.64 -21.95 4.42
CA GLY A 283 2.53 -20.84 4.81
C GLY A 283 2.41 -19.57 3.95
N HIS A 284 1.52 -19.56 2.93
CA HIS A 284 1.31 -18.40 2.07
C HIS A 284 -0.14 -18.27 1.60
N ARG A 285 -0.59 -17.03 1.38
CA ARG A 285 -1.94 -16.74 0.86
C ARG A 285 -2.03 -16.74 -0.68
N LYS A 286 -0.88 -16.79 -1.37
CA LYS A 286 -0.88 -16.89 -2.83
C LYS A 286 -1.48 -18.23 -3.21
N ASP A 287 -2.33 -18.22 -4.25
CA ASP A 287 -2.95 -19.39 -4.86
C ASP A 287 -4.10 -20.06 -4.10
N ILE A 288 -4.52 -19.56 -2.92
CA ILE A 288 -5.74 -20.01 -2.27
C ILE A 288 -6.94 -19.30 -2.93
N SER A 289 -7.50 -19.93 -3.95
CA SER A 289 -8.67 -19.43 -4.68
C SER A 289 -9.98 -19.86 -4.01
N LEU A 290 -11.09 -19.21 -4.40
CA LEU A 290 -12.43 -19.62 -3.97
C LEU A 290 -12.73 -21.07 -4.37
N VAL A 291 -12.22 -21.51 -5.53
CA VAL A 291 -12.40 -22.89 -6.02
C VAL A 291 -11.81 -23.91 -5.05
N HIS A 292 -10.60 -23.67 -4.55
CA HIS A 292 -9.97 -24.58 -3.57
C HIS A 292 -10.78 -24.68 -2.28
N VAL A 293 -11.34 -23.56 -1.80
CA VAL A 293 -12.16 -23.52 -0.59
C VAL A 293 -13.49 -24.26 -0.82
N GLU A 294 -14.13 -24.09 -1.99
CA GLU A 294 -15.38 -24.76 -2.31
C GLU A 294 -15.21 -26.29 -2.52
N GLN A 295 -14.05 -26.74 -3.00
CA GLN A 295 -13.74 -28.16 -3.14
C GLN A 295 -13.55 -28.88 -1.78
N LEU A 296 -13.14 -28.14 -0.75
CA LEU A 296 -12.98 -28.68 0.61
C LEU A 296 -14.26 -28.63 1.44
N ARG A 297 -15.21 -27.83 1.04
CA ARG A 297 -16.51 -27.69 1.70
C ARG A 297 -17.47 -28.82 1.31
#